data_a0c427308f6741976e87f8b107f42278
#
_entry.id   a0c427308f6741976e87f8b107f42278
#
_cell.length_a   1.000
_cell.length_b   1.000
_cell.length_c   1.000
_cell.angle_alpha   90.00
_cell.angle_beta   90.00
_cell.angle_gamma   90.00
#
_symmetry.space_group_name_H-M   'P 1'
#
loop_
_entity.id
_entity.type
_entity.pdbx_description
1 polymer ?
#
loop_
_entity_poly.entity_id
_entity_poly.type
_entity_poly.pdbx_seq_one_letter_code
_entity_poly.pdbx_strand_id
1 'polypeptide(L)'
;IEQIAEFVRDEAVRVDFLLVTGGLGGTPDDLTREAIAHAFGVEQVEQPDVAAVLRARFTHDPDYAARWAQLPAGSRPLPNPLGGAPGFAIENVYVMPGLPSEMEAMFDAISEEFRRGSPIGAWRRVYRTRESEIAPAMIEAGERWPGVLIGSYPSFGPEGPHVEVVVKSSDPGELRAASEWLEAELQRSVNNAADGR
;
A
#
# COMPACT_ATOMS: atom_id res chain seq x y z
N ILE A 1 -14.24 3.85 20.46
CA ILE A 1 -12.82 3.66 20.89
C ILE A 1 -12.55 2.19 21.10
N GLU A 2 -13.30 1.49 21.95
CA GLU A 2 -13.08 0.07 22.29
C GLU A 2 -13.07 -0.82 21.07
N GLN A 3 -14.01 -0.65 20.13
CA GLN A 3 -14.09 -1.48 18.90
C GLN A 3 -12.84 -1.31 18.02
N ILE A 4 -12.34 -0.08 17.88
CA ILE A 4 -11.11 0.20 17.13
C ILE A 4 -9.92 -0.41 17.87
N ALA A 5 -9.84 -0.24 19.18
CA ALA A 5 -8.75 -0.74 20.00
C ALA A 5 -8.70 -2.28 20.00
N GLU A 6 -9.84 -2.96 20.09
CA GLU A 6 -9.94 -4.42 19.99
C GLU A 6 -9.47 -4.91 18.64
N PHE A 7 -9.97 -4.32 17.55
CA PHE A 7 -9.56 -4.66 16.19
C PHE A 7 -8.05 -4.49 15.98
N VAL A 8 -7.49 -3.37 16.44
CA VAL A 8 -6.05 -3.10 16.32
C VAL A 8 -5.21 -4.12 17.11
N ARG A 9 -5.60 -4.46 18.34
CA ARG A 9 -4.90 -5.49 19.12
C ARG A 9 -4.90 -6.84 18.41
N ASP A 10 -6.06 -7.23 17.88
CA ASP A 10 -6.24 -8.53 17.23
C ASP A 10 -5.46 -8.63 15.91
N GLU A 11 -5.43 -7.55 15.14
CA GLU A 11 -4.74 -7.56 13.85
C GLU A 11 -3.23 -7.32 13.98
N ALA A 12 -2.78 -6.49 14.91
CA ALA A 12 -1.36 -6.19 15.10
C ALA A 12 -0.51 -7.45 15.36
N VAL A 13 -1.06 -8.45 16.03
CA VAL A 13 -0.34 -9.71 16.31
C VAL A 13 -0.33 -10.69 15.12
N ARG A 14 -1.11 -10.41 14.07
CA ARG A 14 -1.28 -11.29 12.90
C ARG A 14 -0.49 -10.86 11.69
N VAL A 15 -0.04 -9.61 11.67
CA VAL A 15 0.61 -9.00 10.49
C VAL A 15 1.97 -8.44 10.84
N ASP A 16 2.85 -8.34 9.87
CA ASP A 16 4.14 -7.67 10.04
C ASP A 16 4.00 -6.16 10.22
N PHE A 17 3.03 -5.56 9.53
CA PHE A 17 2.72 -4.13 9.58
C PHE A 17 1.22 -3.92 9.50
N LEU A 18 0.68 -3.07 10.38
CA LEU A 18 -0.70 -2.63 10.35
C LEU A 18 -0.74 -1.13 10.00
N LEU A 19 -1.35 -0.79 8.87
CA LEU A 19 -1.54 0.59 8.45
C LEU A 19 -2.96 1.04 8.79
N VAL A 20 -3.07 2.11 9.56
CA VAL A 20 -4.34 2.73 9.96
C VAL A 20 -4.40 4.14 9.37
N THR A 21 -5.49 4.49 8.71
CA THR A 21 -5.66 5.81 8.10
C THR A 21 -6.92 6.51 8.57
N GLY A 22 -6.80 7.82 8.81
CA GLY A 22 -7.90 8.68 9.24
C GLY A 22 -8.05 8.83 10.74
N GLY A 23 -8.96 9.73 11.15
CA GLY A 23 -9.28 10.00 12.54
C GLY A 23 -8.16 10.69 13.33
N LEU A 24 -7.30 11.47 12.65
CA LEU A 24 -6.19 12.24 13.26
C LEU A 24 -6.46 13.76 13.32
N GLY A 25 -7.63 14.21 12.93
CA GLY A 25 -8.02 15.62 13.03
C GLY A 25 -8.27 16.07 14.47
N GLY A 26 -9.08 17.11 14.61
CA GLY A 26 -9.43 17.68 15.91
C GLY A 26 -10.95 17.68 16.17
N THR A 27 -11.73 16.96 15.37
CA THR A 27 -13.17 16.87 15.51
C THR A 27 -13.57 15.70 16.43
N PRO A 28 -14.78 15.67 17.00
CA PRO A 28 -15.17 14.64 17.96
C PRO A 28 -15.22 13.21 17.43
N ASP A 29 -15.22 13.04 16.11
CA ASP A 29 -15.15 11.75 15.40
C ASP A 29 -13.71 11.30 15.11
N ASP A 30 -12.70 12.14 15.39
CA ASP A 30 -11.30 11.80 15.26
C ASP A 30 -10.78 11.03 16.49
N LEU A 31 -11.10 9.74 16.55
CA LEU A 31 -10.89 8.89 17.72
C LEU A 31 -9.64 8.01 17.61
N THR A 32 -8.91 8.07 16.50
CA THR A 32 -7.85 7.09 16.21
C THR A 32 -6.69 7.17 17.22
N ARG A 33 -6.22 8.37 17.58
CA ARG A 33 -5.13 8.50 18.58
C ARG A 33 -5.50 7.88 19.93
N GLU A 34 -6.71 8.17 20.40
CA GLU A 34 -7.21 7.64 21.67
C GLU A 34 -7.42 6.12 21.60
N ALA A 35 -7.98 5.62 20.51
CA ALA A 35 -8.20 4.19 20.30
C ALA A 35 -6.89 3.40 20.24
N ILE A 36 -5.86 3.94 19.59
CA ILE A 36 -4.53 3.31 19.55
C ILE A 36 -3.87 3.35 20.94
N ALA A 37 -3.92 4.47 21.64
CA ALA A 37 -3.42 4.56 23.02
C ALA A 37 -4.11 3.50 23.91
N HIS A 38 -5.43 3.36 23.78
CA HIS A 38 -6.19 2.34 24.49
C HIS A 38 -5.80 0.90 24.09
N ALA A 39 -5.56 0.66 22.81
CA ALA A 39 -5.12 -0.65 22.30
C ALA A 39 -3.82 -1.12 22.94
N PHE A 40 -2.88 -0.20 23.13
CA PHE A 40 -1.56 -0.48 23.71
C PHE A 40 -1.49 -0.26 25.22
N GLY A 41 -2.60 0.14 25.89
CA GLY A 41 -2.64 0.38 27.32
C GLY A 41 -1.75 1.52 27.79
N VAL A 42 -1.56 2.56 26.96
CA VAL A 42 -0.73 3.73 27.24
C VAL A 42 -1.56 5.02 27.27
N GLU A 43 -1.02 6.05 27.91
CA GLU A 43 -1.63 7.38 27.89
C GLU A 43 -1.26 8.14 26.60
N GLN A 44 -2.05 9.16 26.25
CA GLN A 44 -1.64 10.17 25.28
C GLN A 44 -0.78 11.22 25.97
N VAL A 45 0.34 11.57 25.34
CA VAL A 45 1.28 12.57 25.84
C VAL A 45 1.58 13.61 24.76
N GLU A 46 1.72 14.87 25.13
CA GLU A 46 2.17 15.89 24.19
C GLU A 46 3.62 15.59 23.76
N GLN A 47 3.85 15.60 22.45
CA GLN A 47 5.18 15.54 21.87
C GLN A 47 5.69 16.98 21.70
N PRO A 48 6.60 17.49 22.56
CA PRO A 48 6.94 18.92 22.60
C PRO A 48 7.46 19.49 21.29
N ASP A 49 8.31 18.73 20.60
CA ASP A 49 8.89 19.16 19.32
C ASP A 49 7.84 19.26 18.22
N VAL A 50 6.90 18.30 18.19
CA VAL A 50 5.77 18.29 17.25
C VAL A 50 4.82 19.45 17.55
N ALA A 51 4.50 19.67 18.83
CA ALA A 51 3.65 20.75 19.26
C ALA A 51 4.24 22.13 18.92
N ALA A 52 5.56 22.30 19.09
CA ALA A 52 6.25 23.53 18.72
C ALA A 52 6.14 23.83 17.22
N VAL A 53 6.36 22.81 16.36
CA VAL A 53 6.21 22.94 14.91
C VAL A 53 4.77 23.31 14.52
N LEU A 54 3.78 22.66 15.12
CA LEU A 54 2.37 22.92 14.85
C LEU A 54 1.98 24.33 15.27
N ARG A 55 2.37 24.77 16.47
CA ARG A 55 2.10 26.15 16.95
C ARG A 55 2.73 27.20 16.06
N ALA A 56 3.94 26.97 15.59
CA ALA A 56 4.63 27.89 14.67
C ALA A 56 3.95 27.98 13.30
N ARG A 57 3.40 26.87 12.81
CA ARG A 57 2.75 26.80 11.50
C ARG A 57 1.33 27.34 11.52
N PHE A 58 0.54 27.00 12.52
CA PHE A 58 -0.88 27.37 12.63
C PHE A 58 -1.08 28.60 13.53
N THR A 59 -0.57 29.72 13.06
CA THR A 59 -0.53 30.98 13.84
C THR A 59 -1.93 31.54 14.17
N HIS A 60 -2.97 31.14 13.44
CA HIS A 60 -4.34 31.59 13.69
C HIS A 60 -4.96 30.87 14.92
N ASP A 61 -4.69 29.59 15.07
CA ASP A 61 -5.15 28.79 16.23
C ASP A 61 -4.07 27.78 16.64
N PRO A 62 -2.97 28.26 17.25
CA PRO A 62 -1.82 27.42 17.58
C PRO A 62 -2.12 26.33 18.60
N ASP A 63 -2.98 26.63 19.60
CA ASP A 63 -3.31 25.67 20.64
C ASP A 63 -4.25 24.56 20.15
N TYR A 64 -5.14 24.88 19.20
CA TYR A 64 -5.94 23.86 18.54
C TYR A 64 -5.04 22.89 17.75
N ALA A 65 -4.13 23.41 16.94
CA ALA A 65 -3.23 22.59 16.17
C ALA A 65 -2.28 21.75 17.06
N ALA A 66 -1.85 22.29 18.18
CA ALA A 66 -1.01 21.56 19.15
C ALA A 66 -1.68 20.31 19.74
N ARG A 67 -3.01 20.21 19.73
CA ARG A 67 -3.71 18.98 20.13
C ARG A 67 -3.35 17.79 19.25
N TRP A 68 -2.96 18.02 18.02
CA TRP A 68 -2.51 16.94 17.11
C TRP A 68 -1.18 16.32 17.54
N ALA A 69 -0.45 16.98 18.45
CA ALA A 69 0.77 16.45 19.06
C ALA A 69 0.51 15.54 20.27
N GLN A 70 -0.75 15.34 20.68
CA GLN A 70 -1.12 14.37 21.71
C GLN A 70 -1.07 12.97 21.11
N LEU A 71 0.05 12.26 21.28
CA LEU A 71 0.27 10.95 20.70
C LEU A 71 0.38 9.88 21.78
N PRO A 72 0.11 8.60 21.47
CA PRO A 72 0.32 7.49 22.41
C PRO A 72 1.74 7.50 22.98
N ALA A 73 1.88 7.35 24.28
CA ALA A 73 3.18 7.31 24.94
C ALA A 73 4.05 6.18 24.35
N GLY A 74 5.32 6.50 24.08
CA GLY A 74 6.25 5.56 23.44
C GLY A 74 6.12 5.46 21.91
N SER A 75 5.13 6.11 21.30
CA SER A 75 5.04 6.16 19.84
C SER A 75 6.10 7.10 19.24
N ARG A 76 6.49 6.80 18.02
CA ARG A 76 7.38 7.63 17.20
C ARG A 76 6.54 8.53 16.29
N PRO A 77 6.64 9.86 16.39
CA PRO A 77 5.94 10.75 15.48
C PRO A 77 6.39 10.54 14.03
N LEU A 78 5.43 10.59 13.10
CA LEU A 78 5.65 10.60 11.66
C LEU A 78 5.30 11.99 11.13
N PRO A 79 6.30 12.79 10.71
CA PRO A 79 6.05 14.13 10.18
C PRO A 79 5.16 14.08 8.93
N ASN A 80 4.21 15.01 8.86
CA ASN A 80 3.40 15.18 7.66
C ASN A 80 4.12 16.18 6.71
N PRO A 81 4.62 15.73 5.53
CA PRO A 81 5.34 16.61 4.62
C PRO A 81 4.49 17.78 4.10
N LEU A 82 3.19 17.61 4.02
CA LEU A 82 2.25 18.67 3.62
C LEU A 82 1.86 19.58 4.80
N GLY A 83 2.27 19.21 6.02
CA GLY A 83 2.16 20.01 7.23
C GLY A 83 0.79 20.01 7.89
N GLY A 84 -0.05 19.03 7.62
CA GLY A 84 -1.26 18.73 8.37
C GLY A 84 -0.97 18.00 9.68
N ALA A 85 -1.96 17.28 10.21
CA ALA A 85 -1.79 16.47 11.41
C ALA A 85 -0.67 15.44 11.21
N PRO A 86 0.25 15.27 12.17
CA PRO A 86 1.26 14.24 12.13
C PRO A 86 0.62 12.86 12.26
N GLY A 87 1.24 11.86 11.66
CA GLY A 87 0.99 10.48 12.01
C GLY A 87 1.88 10.03 13.17
N PHE A 88 1.85 8.74 13.45
CA PHE A 88 2.75 8.12 14.41
C PHE A 88 2.87 6.62 14.16
N ALA A 89 3.93 6.02 14.70
CA ALA A 89 4.11 4.58 14.72
C ALA A 89 4.33 4.10 16.16
N ILE A 90 3.66 3.02 16.53
CA ILE A 90 3.87 2.31 17.81
C ILE A 90 3.95 0.82 17.49
N GLU A 91 5.06 0.19 17.88
CA GLU A 91 5.40 -1.17 17.47
C GLU A 91 5.29 -1.36 15.94
N ASN A 92 4.43 -2.25 15.47
CA ASN A 92 4.20 -2.50 14.04
C ASN A 92 2.95 -1.78 13.48
N VAL A 93 2.33 -0.90 14.26
CA VAL A 93 1.15 -0.12 13.87
C VAL A 93 1.57 1.29 13.44
N TYR A 94 1.22 1.65 12.21
CA TYR A 94 1.52 2.94 11.59
C TYR A 94 0.23 3.68 11.29
N VAL A 95 0.10 4.87 11.80
CA VAL A 95 -1.13 5.67 11.72
C VAL A 95 -0.87 6.94 10.91
N MET A 96 -1.68 7.17 9.89
CA MET A 96 -1.55 8.30 8.96
C MET A 96 -2.90 9.03 8.78
N PRO A 97 -2.88 10.30 8.32
CA PRO A 97 -4.11 11.03 8.01
C PRO A 97 -4.98 10.33 6.98
N GLY A 98 -6.28 10.63 7.00
CA GLY A 98 -7.24 10.10 6.02
C GLY A 98 -7.28 10.88 4.71
N LEU A 99 -6.69 12.08 4.64
CA LEU A 99 -6.62 12.86 3.39
C LEU A 99 -5.63 12.18 2.43
N PRO A 100 -6.06 11.74 1.22
CA PRO A 100 -5.23 10.92 0.34
C PRO A 100 -3.87 11.53 0.03
N SER A 101 -3.81 12.83 -0.29
CA SER A 101 -2.55 13.50 -0.59
C SER A 101 -1.56 13.53 0.57
N GLU A 102 -2.04 13.66 1.80
CA GLU A 102 -1.20 13.62 3.01
C GLU A 102 -0.74 12.21 3.32
N MET A 103 -1.66 11.25 3.25
CA MET A 103 -1.38 9.83 3.48
C MET A 103 -0.34 9.30 2.49
N GLU A 104 -0.48 9.60 1.18
CA GLU A 104 0.46 9.21 0.14
C GLU A 104 1.85 9.82 0.39
N ALA A 105 1.93 11.13 0.65
CA ALA A 105 3.19 11.80 0.93
C ALA A 105 3.89 11.25 2.18
N MET A 106 3.13 10.92 3.22
CA MET A 106 3.67 10.31 4.43
C MET A 106 4.11 8.87 4.21
N PHE A 107 3.32 8.08 3.47
CA PHE A 107 3.68 6.70 3.13
C PHE A 107 4.97 6.65 2.31
N ASP A 108 5.10 7.51 1.31
CA ASP A 108 6.33 7.60 0.50
C ASP A 108 7.57 7.89 1.36
N ALA A 109 7.42 8.77 2.36
CA ALA A 109 8.51 9.13 3.26
C ALA A 109 8.98 7.97 4.17
N ILE A 110 8.13 6.98 4.44
CA ILE A 110 8.44 5.84 5.31
C ILE A 110 8.43 4.49 4.58
N SER A 111 8.20 4.48 3.27
CA SER A 111 8.01 3.25 2.47
C SER A 111 9.18 2.27 2.56
N GLU A 112 10.40 2.77 2.77
CA GLU A 112 11.57 1.92 2.95
C GLU A 112 11.50 1.04 4.22
N GLU A 113 10.77 1.48 5.26
CA GLU A 113 10.60 0.71 6.50
C GLU A 113 9.79 -0.59 6.26
N PHE A 114 8.95 -0.61 5.22
CA PHE A 114 8.11 -1.77 4.87
C PHE A 114 8.80 -2.75 3.92
N ARG A 115 9.98 -2.40 3.41
CA ARG A 115 10.71 -3.28 2.49
C ARG A 115 11.35 -4.42 3.26
N ARG A 116 10.80 -5.62 3.09
CA ARG A 116 11.34 -6.86 3.63
C ARG A 116 11.53 -7.87 2.50
N GLY A 117 12.64 -8.61 2.54
CA GLY A 117 12.95 -9.63 1.55
C GLY A 117 13.50 -9.07 0.23
N SER A 118 13.58 -9.93 -0.78
CA SER A 118 14.03 -9.56 -2.12
C SER A 118 12.95 -8.76 -2.85
N PRO A 119 13.32 -7.70 -3.58
CA PRO A 119 12.37 -6.97 -4.41
C PRO A 119 11.67 -7.89 -5.40
N ILE A 120 10.36 -7.77 -5.51
CA ILE A 120 9.60 -8.49 -6.54
C ILE A 120 9.67 -7.70 -7.83
N GLY A 121 10.40 -8.25 -8.82
CA GLY A 121 10.41 -7.72 -10.18
C GLY A 121 9.07 -8.00 -10.88
N ALA A 122 8.69 -7.15 -11.82
CA ALA A 122 7.49 -7.35 -12.62
C ALA A 122 7.75 -7.04 -14.10
N TRP A 123 7.28 -7.92 -14.96
CA TRP A 123 7.15 -7.68 -16.40
C TRP A 123 5.66 -7.49 -16.71
N ARG A 124 5.32 -6.56 -17.63
CA ARG A 124 3.94 -6.26 -18.02
C ARG A 124 3.85 -6.05 -19.52
N ARG A 125 2.78 -6.58 -20.14
CA ARG A 125 2.50 -6.38 -21.55
C ARG A 125 0.99 -6.42 -21.81
N VAL A 126 0.50 -5.56 -22.68
CA VAL A 126 -0.91 -5.54 -23.12
C VAL A 126 -1.01 -6.17 -24.51
N TYR A 127 -1.97 -7.08 -24.66
CA TYR A 127 -2.28 -7.76 -25.92
C TYR A 127 -3.71 -7.45 -26.36
N ARG A 128 -3.92 -7.24 -27.66
CA ARG A 128 -5.26 -7.12 -28.27
C ARG A 128 -5.81 -8.49 -28.57
N THR A 129 -6.41 -9.11 -27.57
CA THR A 129 -6.89 -10.48 -27.65
C THR A 129 -7.91 -10.76 -26.54
N ARG A 130 -8.54 -11.92 -26.58
CA ARG A 130 -9.34 -12.42 -25.46
C ARG A 130 -8.46 -13.27 -24.55
N GLU A 131 -8.79 -13.25 -23.27
CA GLU A 131 -8.07 -14.04 -22.26
C GLU A 131 -8.06 -15.54 -22.61
N SER A 132 -9.16 -16.07 -23.15
CA SER A 132 -9.27 -17.48 -23.57
C SER A 132 -8.28 -17.89 -24.66
N GLU A 133 -7.80 -16.93 -25.46
CA GLU A 133 -6.84 -17.20 -26.54
C GLU A 133 -5.41 -17.32 -26.01
N ILE A 134 -5.11 -16.74 -24.86
CA ILE A 134 -3.78 -16.73 -24.25
C ILE A 134 -3.66 -17.58 -22.98
N ALA A 135 -4.79 -17.99 -22.40
CA ALA A 135 -4.81 -18.78 -21.17
C ALA A 135 -3.97 -20.07 -21.24
N PRO A 136 -3.96 -20.86 -22.34
CA PRO A 136 -3.12 -22.05 -22.42
C PRO A 136 -1.63 -21.77 -22.23
N ALA A 137 -1.10 -20.71 -22.85
CA ALA A 137 0.31 -20.32 -22.68
C ALA A 137 0.62 -19.84 -21.26
N MET A 138 -0.32 -19.16 -20.62
CA MET A 138 -0.15 -18.72 -19.23
C MET A 138 -0.14 -19.89 -18.23
N ILE A 139 -0.99 -20.90 -18.46
CA ILE A 139 -1.01 -22.13 -17.67
C ILE A 139 0.33 -22.86 -17.81
N GLU A 140 0.79 -23.06 -19.05
CA GLU A 140 2.08 -23.72 -19.30
C GLU A 140 3.25 -22.97 -18.68
N ALA A 141 3.25 -21.64 -18.73
CA ALA A 141 4.26 -20.84 -18.06
C ALA A 141 4.25 -21.04 -16.53
N GLY A 142 3.08 -21.11 -15.91
CA GLY A 142 2.93 -21.37 -14.47
C GLY A 142 3.45 -22.76 -14.06
N GLU A 143 3.27 -23.77 -14.93
CA GLU A 143 3.81 -25.12 -14.71
C GLU A 143 5.34 -25.15 -14.85
N ARG A 144 5.90 -24.40 -15.80
CA ARG A 144 7.36 -24.34 -16.05
C ARG A 144 8.12 -23.57 -14.98
N TRP A 145 7.52 -22.53 -14.44
CA TRP A 145 8.13 -21.64 -13.44
C TRP A 145 7.21 -21.50 -12.21
N PRO A 146 7.16 -22.51 -11.34
CA PRO A 146 6.27 -22.50 -10.17
C PRO A 146 6.54 -21.34 -9.17
N GLY A 147 7.75 -20.78 -9.19
CA GLY A 147 8.14 -19.61 -8.37
C GLY A 147 7.71 -18.26 -8.94
N VAL A 148 7.08 -18.26 -10.13
CA VAL A 148 6.65 -17.04 -10.82
C VAL A 148 5.15 -16.87 -10.72
N LEU A 149 4.71 -15.67 -10.34
CA LEU A 149 3.31 -15.32 -10.31
C LEU A 149 2.89 -14.72 -11.66
N ILE A 150 1.91 -15.33 -12.31
CA ILE A 150 1.40 -14.89 -13.61
C ILE A 150 -0.08 -14.52 -13.44
N GLY A 151 -0.43 -13.31 -13.86
CA GLY A 151 -1.81 -12.81 -13.82
C GLY A 151 -2.24 -12.19 -15.13
N SER A 152 -3.53 -12.23 -15.43
CA SER A 152 -4.18 -11.57 -16.56
C SER A 152 -5.27 -10.62 -16.06
N TYR A 153 -5.37 -9.48 -16.74
CA TYR A 153 -6.33 -8.43 -16.43
C TYR A 153 -7.07 -8.03 -17.71
N PRO A 154 -8.19 -8.71 -18.02
CA PRO A 154 -8.96 -8.40 -19.22
C PRO A 154 -9.68 -7.06 -19.08
N SER A 155 -9.74 -6.32 -20.18
CA SER A 155 -10.46 -5.07 -20.31
C SER A 155 -11.09 -4.94 -21.69
N PHE A 156 -12.14 -4.09 -21.81
CA PHE A 156 -12.84 -3.85 -23.04
C PHE A 156 -12.82 -2.36 -23.35
N GLY A 157 -12.29 -2.00 -24.51
CA GLY A 157 -12.23 -0.62 -24.98
C GLY A 157 -12.90 -0.47 -26.37
N PRO A 158 -12.88 0.75 -26.93
CA PRO A 158 -13.41 1.03 -28.27
C PRO A 158 -12.77 0.18 -29.37
N GLU A 159 -11.54 -0.28 -29.16
CA GLU A 159 -10.78 -1.10 -30.09
C GLU A 159 -10.93 -2.60 -29.87
N GLY A 160 -11.85 -3.01 -29.00
CA GLY A 160 -12.15 -4.41 -28.67
C GLY A 160 -11.49 -4.88 -27.36
N PRO A 161 -11.39 -6.23 -27.19
CA PRO A 161 -10.83 -6.83 -26.00
C PRO A 161 -9.32 -6.62 -25.91
N HIS A 162 -8.85 -6.31 -24.71
CA HIS A 162 -7.43 -6.23 -24.38
C HIS A 162 -7.17 -7.03 -23.11
N VAL A 163 -5.99 -7.61 -23.00
CA VAL A 163 -5.55 -8.29 -21.78
C VAL A 163 -4.17 -7.78 -21.40
N GLU A 164 -4.05 -7.20 -20.20
CA GLU A 164 -2.74 -6.97 -19.62
C GLU A 164 -2.28 -8.26 -18.93
N VAL A 165 -1.10 -8.73 -19.31
CA VAL A 165 -0.43 -9.87 -18.68
C VAL A 165 0.68 -9.33 -17.80
N VAL A 166 0.73 -9.83 -16.56
CA VAL A 166 1.72 -9.43 -15.55
C VAL A 166 2.42 -10.68 -15.05
N VAL A 167 3.74 -10.68 -15.10
CA VAL A 167 4.61 -11.72 -14.56
C VAL A 167 5.43 -11.13 -13.43
N LYS A 168 5.45 -11.78 -12.26
CA LYS A 168 6.19 -11.30 -11.08
C LYS A 168 7.04 -12.42 -10.50
N SER A 169 8.27 -12.10 -10.09
CA SER A 169 9.13 -12.99 -9.31
C SER A 169 10.13 -12.21 -8.48
N SER A 170 10.54 -12.79 -7.36
CA SER A 170 11.68 -12.32 -6.56
C SER A 170 13.02 -12.80 -7.12
N ASP A 171 13.02 -13.76 -8.06
CA ASP A 171 14.20 -14.21 -8.79
C ASP A 171 14.25 -13.50 -10.16
N PRO A 172 15.26 -12.63 -10.41
CA PRO A 172 15.37 -11.92 -11.71
C PRO A 172 15.65 -12.85 -12.89
N GLY A 173 16.27 -14.00 -12.64
CA GLY A 173 16.57 -14.99 -13.68
C GLY A 173 15.29 -15.71 -14.13
N GLU A 174 14.50 -16.20 -13.19
CA GLU A 174 13.19 -16.80 -13.47
C GLU A 174 12.23 -15.79 -14.11
N LEU A 175 12.19 -14.56 -13.59
CA LEU A 175 11.36 -13.50 -14.18
C LEU A 175 11.68 -13.30 -15.65
N ARG A 176 12.98 -13.19 -16.00
CA ARG A 176 13.42 -12.98 -17.36
C ARG A 176 13.06 -14.18 -18.25
N ALA A 177 13.43 -15.39 -17.82
CA ALA A 177 13.17 -16.61 -18.59
C ALA A 177 11.68 -16.82 -18.85
N ALA A 178 10.85 -16.65 -17.83
CA ALA A 178 9.40 -16.79 -17.94
C ALA A 178 8.79 -15.72 -18.84
N SER A 179 9.20 -14.46 -18.68
CA SER A 179 8.64 -13.35 -19.48
C SER A 179 9.05 -13.43 -20.94
N GLU A 180 10.31 -13.77 -21.27
CA GLU A 180 10.78 -13.93 -22.66
C GLU A 180 10.04 -15.09 -23.35
N TRP A 181 9.91 -16.22 -22.68
CA TRP A 181 9.19 -17.36 -23.24
C TRP A 181 7.71 -17.04 -23.45
N LEU A 182 7.07 -16.47 -22.42
CA LEU A 182 5.65 -16.13 -22.46
C LEU A 182 5.35 -15.08 -23.53
N GLU A 183 6.19 -14.06 -23.68
CA GLU A 183 6.05 -13.05 -24.75
C GLU A 183 6.03 -13.69 -26.13
N ALA A 184 6.94 -14.64 -26.39
CA ALA A 184 7.01 -15.33 -27.66
C ALA A 184 5.78 -16.22 -27.93
N GLU A 185 5.26 -16.92 -26.91
CA GLU A 185 4.05 -17.75 -27.03
C GLU A 185 2.80 -16.91 -27.22
N LEU A 186 2.65 -15.85 -26.44
CA LEU A 186 1.49 -14.95 -26.53
C LEU A 186 1.44 -14.25 -27.90
N GLN A 187 2.59 -13.83 -28.43
CA GLN A 187 2.64 -13.23 -29.76
C GLN A 187 2.22 -14.22 -30.86
N ARG A 188 2.60 -15.50 -30.74
CA ARG A 188 2.15 -16.57 -31.65
C ARG A 188 0.65 -16.81 -31.56
N SER A 189 0.12 -16.87 -30.32
CA SER A 189 -1.32 -17.06 -30.08
C SER A 189 -2.17 -15.93 -30.67
N VAL A 190 -1.74 -14.68 -30.48
CA VAL A 190 -2.41 -13.50 -31.03
C VAL A 190 -2.40 -13.50 -32.56
N ASN A 191 -1.27 -13.84 -33.17
CA ASN A 191 -1.16 -13.89 -34.62
C ASN A 191 -2.04 -14.99 -35.21
N ASN A 192 -2.04 -16.20 -34.64
CA ASN A 192 -2.91 -17.30 -35.06
C ASN A 192 -4.41 -16.96 -34.93
N ALA A 193 -4.80 -16.26 -33.88
CA ALA A 193 -6.18 -15.80 -33.71
C ALA A 193 -6.59 -14.72 -34.72
N ALA A 194 -5.63 -13.96 -35.26
CA ALA A 194 -5.88 -12.96 -36.29
C ALA A 194 -6.03 -13.62 -37.69
N ASP A 195 -5.21 -14.66 -37.98
CA ASP A 195 -5.22 -15.38 -39.26
C ASP A 195 -6.40 -16.37 -39.40
N GLY A 196 -7.00 -16.78 -38.27
CA GLY A 196 -8.17 -17.68 -38.22
C GLY A 196 -9.52 -17.01 -38.36
N ARG A 197 -9.54 -15.70 -38.60
CA ARG A 197 -10.74 -14.88 -38.84
C ARG A 197 -10.71 -14.44 -40.30
#